data_8451ad0d91c574a26d6e8b88cd4a3f37
#
_entry.id   8451ad0d91c574a26d6e8b88cd4a3f37
#
_cell.length_a   1.000
_cell.length_b   1.000
_cell.length_c   1.000
_cell.angle_alpha   90.00
_cell.angle_beta   90.00
_cell.angle_gamma   90.00
#
_symmetry.space_group_name_H-M   'P 1'
#
loop_
_entity.id
_entity.type
_entity.pdbx_description
1 polymer ?
#
loop_
_entity_poly.entity_id
_entity_poly.type
_entity_poly.pdbx_seq_one_letter_code
_entity_poly.pdbx_strand_id
1 'polypeptide(L)'
;MTETVRPMSGAEATTSLAERLRPFDVGAEAVTAAFLDDAPALVLADGGVLIGEPGEQHRVEAHPGAAILAAVVEHKTLLTGGDDGRVVATGADGTGRPIAEEKGRWIDALAIRGSAFAWSAGKQVSARDETGQVRSWTPPSSVRGLAFQPKGFRLAATHYNGVSLWFPKLEAPPQTLEWKGAHLDATFSPDGRFLVTSMQENALHGWRLADSRNMRMTGYPGKTRSLSWSHDGAWLATSGADAAVVWPFKDKDGPMGKAPRECGVRDARVTRVAFHPRALVVAIGYADGLVLLTRLADAAEILVRRPGGGPVSALAWNGNGARLLIGLESGEAGLLDLPG
;
A
#
# COMPACT_ATOMS: atom_id res chain seq x y z
N MET A 1 42.45 -14.32 -23.30
CA MET A 1 42.73 -13.18 -22.42
C MET A 1 41.42 -12.72 -21.84
N THR A 2 41.14 -13.13 -20.61
CA THR A 2 39.92 -12.84 -19.88
C THR A 2 40.14 -11.55 -19.10
N GLU A 3 39.49 -10.47 -19.50
CA GLU A 3 39.49 -9.22 -18.77
C GLU A 3 38.62 -9.36 -17.52
N THR A 4 39.26 -9.32 -16.36
CA THR A 4 38.59 -9.32 -15.06
C THR A 4 38.08 -7.90 -14.80
N VAL A 5 36.80 -7.71 -14.84
CA VAL A 5 36.14 -6.48 -14.41
C VAL A 5 36.31 -6.34 -12.89
N ARG A 6 37.09 -5.34 -12.47
CA ARG A 6 37.21 -4.96 -11.05
C ARG A 6 35.91 -4.35 -10.55
N PRO A 7 35.38 -4.74 -9.38
CA PRO A 7 34.30 -4.01 -8.75
C PRO A 7 34.83 -2.62 -8.34
N MET A 8 34.14 -1.58 -8.77
CA MET A 8 34.37 -0.22 -8.28
C MET A 8 33.92 -0.12 -6.82
N SER A 9 34.89 -0.18 -5.91
CA SER A 9 34.68 0.22 -4.53
C SER A 9 34.86 1.75 -4.44
N GLY A 10 33.76 2.44 -4.47
CA GLY A 10 33.63 3.85 -4.14
C GLY A 10 32.37 4.01 -3.34
N ALA A 11 32.42 3.83 -2.03
CA ALA A 11 31.37 4.28 -1.13
C ALA A 11 31.39 5.81 -1.17
N GLU A 12 30.71 6.42 -2.15
CA GLU A 12 30.33 7.82 -2.04
C GLU A 12 29.52 7.97 -0.76
N ALA A 13 29.87 8.98 0.05
CA ALA A 13 29.19 9.27 1.30
C ALA A 13 27.68 9.48 0.99
N THR A 14 26.86 8.49 1.32
CA THR A 14 25.41 8.56 1.11
C THR A 14 24.89 9.78 1.86
N THR A 15 24.31 10.73 1.16
CA THR A 15 23.65 11.90 1.78
C THR A 15 22.67 11.37 2.82
N SER A 16 22.70 11.93 4.03
CA SER A 16 21.88 11.45 5.16
C SER A 16 20.91 12.49 5.64
N LEU A 17 19.67 12.08 5.83
CA LEU A 17 18.60 12.82 6.52
C LEU A 17 18.27 12.22 7.90
N ALA A 18 19.06 11.24 8.37
CA ALA A 18 18.77 10.50 9.60
C ALA A 18 18.72 11.40 10.86
N GLU A 19 19.48 12.49 10.88
CA GLU A 19 19.46 13.46 11.98
C GLU A 19 18.20 14.35 12.00
N ARG A 20 17.45 14.39 10.89
CA ARG A 20 16.17 15.12 10.78
C ARG A 20 14.97 14.25 11.12
N LEU A 21 15.15 12.95 11.19
CA LEU A 21 14.08 12.04 11.58
C LEU A 21 13.76 12.25 13.07
N ARG A 22 12.52 12.57 13.37
CA ARG A 22 11.99 12.67 14.73
C ARG A 22 11.44 11.29 15.15
N PRO A 23 12.18 10.49 15.96
CA PRO A 23 11.70 9.20 16.42
C PRO A 23 10.71 9.35 17.56
N PHE A 24 9.77 8.42 17.66
CA PHE A 24 8.83 8.30 18.77
C PHE A 24 8.33 6.86 18.90
N ASP A 25 7.77 6.53 20.05
CA ASP A 25 7.19 5.21 20.35
C ASP A 25 5.65 5.31 20.30
N VAL A 26 5.01 4.31 19.71
CA VAL A 26 3.54 4.22 19.60
C VAL A 26 2.95 3.03 20.38
N GLY A 27 3.81 2.23 21.01
CA GLY A 27 3.45 1.17 21.96
C GLY A 27 2.90 -0.12 21.33
N ALA A 28 2.65 -0.15 20.02
CA ALA A 28 2.15 -1.32 19.30
C ALA A 28 2.61 -1.28 17.84
N GLU A 29 2.56 -2.43 17.15
CA GLU A 29 2.89 -2.51 15.72
C GLU A 29 2.08 -1.51 14.89
N ALA A 30 2.77 -0.72 14.06
CA ALA A 30 2.14 0.17 13.10
C ALA A 30 1.75 -0.62 11.84
N VAL A 31 0.47 -0.89 11.65
CA VAL A 31 -0.07 -1.61 10.48
C VAL A 31 -0.05 -0.73 9.23
N THR A 32 -0.38 0.55 9.38
CA THR A 32 -0.47 1.51 8.28
C THR A 32 -0.07 2.90 8.77
N ALA A 33 0.67 3.63 7.92
CA ALA A 33 0.91 5.05 8.05
C ALA A 33 0.03 5.82 7.07
N ALA A 34 -0.41 7.00 7.46
CA ALA A 34 -1.24 7.88 6.64
C ALA A 34 -1.04 9.35 7.02
N PHE A 35 -1.56 10.25 6.18
CA PHE A 35 -1.78 11.64 6.54
C PHE A 35 -3.26 11.96 6.31
N LEU A 36 -3.92 12.47 7.33
CA LEU A 36 -5.29 12.95 7.27
C LEU A 36 -5.26 14.47 7.08
N ASP A 37 -5.48 14.94 5.86
CA ASP A 37 -5.01 16.23 5.37
C ASP A 37 -3.49 16.31 5.51
N ASP A 38 -2.96 17.01 6.51
CA ASP A 38 -1.52 17.09 6.79
C ASP A 38 -1.14 16.52 8.18
N ALA A 39 -2.11 16.05 8.95
CA ALA A 39 -1.88 15.42 10.25
C ALA A 39 -1.37 13.98 10.09
N PRO A 40 -0.19 13.63 10.63
CA PRO A 40 0.29 12.26 10.59
C PRO A 40 -0.62 11.34 11.40
N ALA A 41 -0.88 10.15 10.87
CA ALA A 41 -1.72 9.14 11.49
C ALA A 41 -1.10 7.74 11.37
N LEU A 42 -1.07 7.00 12.47
CA LEU A 42 -0.62 5.61 12.52
C LEU A 42 -1.77 4.73 12.98
N VAL A 43 -2.05 3.71 12.18
CA VAL A 43 -3.00 2.64 12.51
C VAL A 43 -2.22 1.54 13.21
N LEU A 44 -2.67 1.14 14.39
CA LEU A 44 -1.99 0.17 15.24
C LEU A 44 -2.70 -1.18 15.23
N ALA A 45 -1.94 -2.26 15.35
CA ALA A 45 -2.47 -3.62 15.35
C ALA A 45 -3.43 -3.90 16.53
N ASP A 46 -3.31 -3.14 17.63
CA ASP A 46 -4.10 -3.31 18.85
C ASP A 46 -5.49 -2.61 18.83
N GLY A 47 -5.92 -2.12 17.67
CA GLY A 47 -7.24 -1.49 17.49
C GLY A 47 -7.23 0.02 17.58
N GLY A 48 -6.10 0.64 17.89
CA GLY A 48 -5.93 2.09 18.02
C GLY A 48 -5.54 2.79 16.72
N VAL A 49 -5.86 4.07 16.65
CA VAL A 49 -5.34 5.02 15.66
C VAL A 49 -4.74 6.19 16.40
N LEU A 50 -3.45 6.48 16.18
CA LEU A 50 -2.78 7.67 16.69
C LEU A 50 -2.80 8.76 15.64
N ILE A 51 -3.20 9.98 16.00
CA ILE A 51 -3.26 11.13 15.10
C ILE A 51 -2.58 12.32 15.76
N GLY A 52 -1.72 13.02 15.03
CA GLY A 52 -1.05 14.23 15.48
C GLY A 52 0.47 14.15 15.44
N GLU A 53 1.11 15.27 15.74
CA GLU A 53 2.57 15.42 15.76
C GLU A 53 3.22 14.54 16.86
N PRO A 54 4.47 14.11 16.67
CA PRO A 54 5.21 13.40 17.71
C PRO A 54 5.22 14.18 19.04
N GLY A 55 4.72 13.53 20.10
CA GLY A 55 4.57 14.14 21.43
C GLY A 55 3.22 14.84 21.68
N GLU A 56 2.40 15.03 20.66
CA GLU A 56 1.07 15.67 20.75
C GLU A 56 -0.03 14.77 20.15
N GLN A 57 0.25 13.46 20.00
CA GLN A 57 -0.71 12.54 19.44
C GLN A 57 -1.88 12.31 20.39
N HIS A 58 -3.06 12.23 19.82
CA HIS A 58 -4.22 11.65 20.49
C HIS A 58 -4.55 10.27 19.92
N ARG A 59 -4.98 9.37 20.81
CA ARG A 59 -5.36 7.99 20.44
C ARG A 59 -6.87 7.89 20.30
N VAL A 60 -7.30 7.34 19.19
CA VAL A 60 -8.68 6.96 18.91
C VAL A 60 -8.81 5.45 19.05
N GLU A 61 -9.67 4.96 19.92
CA GLU A 61 -9.99 3.53 20.03
C GLU A 61 -10.99 3.16 18.92
N ALA A 62 -10.46 2.90 17.72
CA ALA A 62 -11.30 2.59 16.57
C ALA A 62 -11.95 1.20 16.71
N HIS A 63 -11.20 0.21 17.22
CA HIS A 63 -11.66 -1.16 17.45
C HIS A 63 -11.31 -1.61 18.88
N PRO A 64 -12.04 -1.16 19.93
CA PRO A 64 -11.71 -1.47 21.31
C PRO A 64 -11.67 -2.97 21.58
N GLY A 65 -10.50 -3.48 22.02
CA GLY A 65 -10.29 -4.89 22.33
C GLY A 65 -10.23 -5.83 21.13
N ALA A 66 -10.03 -5.29 19.93
CA ALA A 66 -9.96 -6.03 18.68
C ALA A 66 -8.77 -5.59 17.84
N ALA A 67 -8.31 -6.44 16.91
CA ALA A 67 -7.21 -6.13 16.01
C ALA A 67 -7.71 -5.44 14.73
N ILE A 68 -6.94 -4.45 14.24
CA ILE A 68 -7.16 -3.88 12.90
C ILE A 68 -6.48 -4.77 11.87
N LEU A 69 -7.26 -5.27 10.91
CA LEU A 69 -6.81 -6.18 9.86
C LEU A 69 -6.58 -5.47 8.52
N ALA A 70 -7.28 -4.37 8.28
CA ALA A 70 -7.18 -3.59 7.06
C ALA A 70 -7.33 -2.10 7.35
N ALA A 71 -6.60 -1.27 6.61
CA ALA A 71 -6.74 0.17 6.67
C ALA A 71 -6.50 0.78 5.28
N VAL A 72 -7.32 1.75 4.91
CA VAL A 72 -7.17 2.54 3.69
C VAL A 72 -7.46 4.00 3.97
N VAL A 73 -6.76 4.89 3.29
CA VAL A 73 -6.90 6.33 3.46
C VAL A 73 -7.15 7.01 2.13
N GLU A 74 -8.00 8.02 2.15
CA GLU A 74 -8.15 8.98 1.05
C GLU A 74 -8.44 10.36 1.64
N HIS A 75 -7.59 11.33 1.29
CA HIS A 75 -7.63 12.70 1.83
C HIS A 75 -7.66 12.72 3.37
N LYS A 76 -8.79 13.13 3.96
CA LYS A 76 -8.98 13.28 5.41
C LYS A 76 -9.74 12.14 6.08
N THR A 77 -10.03 11.07 5.34
CA THR A 77 -10.80 9.94 5.86
C THR A 77 -9.93 8.67 5.87
N LEU A 78 -9.77 8.11 7.05
CA LEU A 78 -9.17 6.81 7.27
C LEU A 78 -10.29 5.80 7.53
N LEU A 79 -10.31 4.70 6.78
CA LEU A 79 -11.16 3.55 7.10
C LEU A 79 -10.31 2.44 7.69
N THR A 80 -10.80 1.84 8.76
CA THR A 80 -10.23 0.65 9.39
C THR A 80 -11.25 -0.46 9.43
N GLY A 81 -10.79 -1.71 9.25
CA GLY A 81 -11.58 -2.92 9.37
C GLY A 81 -10.93 -3.84 10.41
N GLY A 82 -11.72 -4.38 11.32
CA GLY A 82 -11.25 -5.19 12.43
C GLY A 82 -11.75 -6.63 12.41
N ASP A 83 -11.17 -7.46 13.28
CA ASP A 83 -11.64 -8.81 13.57
C ASP A 83 -12.93 -8.82 14.39
N ASP A 84 -13.35 -7.66 14.91
CA ASP A 84 -14.66 -7.41 15.52
C ASP A 84 -15.82 -7.29 14.52
N GLY A 85 -15.49 -7.31 13.22
CA GLY A 85 -16.46 -7.18 12.12
C GLY A 85 -16.92 -5.76 11.85
N ARG A 86 -16.30 -4.75 12.44
CA ARG A 86 -16.64 -3.35 12.19
C ARG A 86 -15.79 -2.71 11.10
N VAL A 87 -16.40 -1.80 10.37
CA VAL A 87 -15.72 -0.80 9.54
C VAL A 87 -15.87 0.54 10.23
N VAL A 88 -14.77 1.17 10.58
CA VAL A 88 -14.75 2.46 11.28
C VAL A 88 -14.13 3.53 10.40
N ALA A 89 -14.78 4.67 10.29
CA ALA A 89 -14.24 5.86 9.65
C ALA A 89 -13.68 6.80 10.74
N THR A 90 -12.41 7.18 10.59
CA THR A 90 -11.73 8.12 11.50
C THR A 90 -11.34 9.36 10.72
N GLY A 91 -11.73 10.53 11.21
CA GLY A 91 -11.39 11.83 10.64
C GLY A 91 -10.12 12.43 11.26
N ALA A 92 -9.60 13.50 10.65
CA ALA A 92 -8.45 14.24 11.18
C ALA A 92 -8.71 14.91 12.54
N ASP A 93 -9.99 15.14 12.88
CA ASP A 93 -10.45 15.67 14.17
C ASP A 93 -10.44 14.61 15.29
N GLY A 94 -9.99 13.39 15.00
CA GLY A 94 -9.96 12.29 15.95
C GLY A 94 -11.33 11.64 16.21
N THR A 95 -12.36 12.00 15.46
CA THR A 95 -13.66 11.35 15.61
C THR A 95 -13.66 10.02 14.86
N GLY A 96 -13.86 8.92 15.61
CA GLY A 96 -14.09 7.58 15.09
C GLY A 96 -15.59 7.25 15.07
N ARG A 97 -16.13 6.80 13.93
CA ARG A 97 -17.54 6.36 13.83
C ARG A 97 -17.65 5.03 13.08
N PRO A 98 -18.35 4.05 13.63
CA PRO A 98 -18.70 2.83 12.89
C PRO A 98 -19.61 3.18 11.69
N ILE A 99 -19.28 2.63 10.52
CA ILE A 99 -20.04 2.84 9.27
C ILE A 99 -20.66 1.55 8.73
N ALA A 100 -20.14 0.40 9.16
CA ALA A 100 -20.70 -0.92 8.88
C ALA A 100 -20.33 -1.91 9.98
N GLU A 101 -21.14 -2.95 10.14
CA GLU A 101 -20.89 -4.06 11.06
C GLU A 101 -21.35 -5.38 10.42
N GLU A 102 -20.43 -6.34 10.39
CA GLU A 102 -20.61 -7.72 9.90
C GLU A 102 -20.39 -8.71 11.05
N LYS A 103 -21.42 -8.89 11.87
CA LYS A 103 -21.31 -9.69 13.12
C LYS A 103 -20.70 -11.07 12.92
N GLY A 104 -19.66 -11.38 13.72
CA GLY A 104 -18.97 -12.66 13.69
C GLY A 104 -18.11 -12.91 12.47
N ARG A 105 -17.75 -11.87 11.72
CA ARG A 105 -16.88 -11.93 10.53
C ARG A 105 -15.76 -10.91 10.64
N TRP A 106 -14.62 -11.20 10.05
CA TRP A 106 -13.49 -10.28 9.96
C TRP A 106 -13.64 -9.37 8.74
N ILE A 107 -13.23 -8.11 8.89
CA ILE A 107 -13.11 -7.15 7.79
C ILE A 107 -11.63 -7.05 7.43
N ASP A 108 -11.21 -7.80 6.43
CA ASP A 108 -9.81 -7.94 6.05
C ASP A 108 -9.45 -7.34 4.69
N ALA A 109 -10.40 -6.73 3.99
CA ALA A 109 -10.14 -5.91 2.82
C ALA A 109 -11.09 -4.71 2.76
N LEU A 110 -10.52 -3.55 2.43
CA LEU A 110 -11.21 -2.27 2.32
C LEU A 110 -10.83 -1.55 1.03
N ALA A 111 -11.72 -0.74 0.52
CA ALA A 111 -11.42 0.25 -0.51
C ALA A 111 -12.19 1.55 -0.25
N ILE A 112 -11.60 2.68 -0.60
CA ILE A 112 -12.20 4.01 -0.50
C ILE A 112 -12.01 4.76 -1.82
N ARG A 113 -12.99 5.57 -2.20
CA ARG A 113 -12.91 6.56 -3.28
C ARG A 113 -13.92 7.68 -3.03
N GLY A 114 -13.44 8.85 -2.66
CA GLY A 114 -14.28 9.96 -2.24
C GLY A 114 -15.13 9.58 -1.01
N SER A 115 -16.45 9.67 -1.13
CA SER A 115 -17.39 9.23 -0.09
C SER A 115 -17.91 7.80 -0.27
N ALA A 116 -17.42 7.08 -1.29
CA ALA A 116 -17.78 5.69 -1.54
C ALA A 116 -16.80 4.75 -0.85
N PHE A 117 -17.31 3.67 -0.24
CA PHE A 117 -16.54 2.66 0.50
C PHE A 117 -16.88 1.27 0.03
N ALA A 118 -15.92 0.34 0.16
CA ALA A 118 -16.18 -1.08 0.01
C ALA A 118 -15.43 -1.86 1.08
N TRP A 119 -16.02 -2.98 1.50
CA TRP A 119 -15.41 -3.90 2.46
C TRP A 119 -15.70 -5.35 2.10
N SER A 120 -14.84 -6.25 2.54
CA SER A 120 -15.10 -7.68 2.46
C SER A 120 -15.28 -8.29 3.83
N ALA A 121 -16.20 -9.25 3.93
CA ALA A 121 -16.44 -10.08 5.09
C ALA A 121 -16.49 -11.55 4.63
N GLY A 122 -15.35 -12.22 4.64
CA GLY A 122 -15.18 -13.56 4.10
C GLY A 122 -15.42 -13.60 2.58
N LYS A 123 -16.52 -14.20 2.14
CA LYS A 123 -16.91 -14.25 0.70
C LYS A 123 -17.79 -13.08 0.28
N GLN A 124 -18.36 -12.33 1.20
CA GLN A 124 -19.23 -11.22 0.86
C GLN A 124 -18.43 -9.95 0.62
N VAL A 125 -18.75 -9.24 -0.46
CA VAL A 125 -18.26 -7.89 -0.73
C VAL A 125 -19.46 -6.95 -0.68
N SER A 126 -19.32 -5.88 0.08
CA SER A 126 -20.30 -4.80 0.17
C SER A 126 -19.69 -3.50 -0.31
N ALA A 127 -20.46 -2.69 -1.02
CA ALA A 127 -20.05 -1.37 -1.48
C ALA A 127 -21.15 -0.36 -1.16
N ARG A 128 -20.76 0.75 -0.53
CA ARG A 128 -21.60 1.91 -0.25
C ARG A 128 -21.23 3.02 -1.22
N ASP A 129 -22.18 3.53 -1.94
CA ASP A 129 -21.99 4.62 -2.87
C ASP A 129 -22.05 6.00 -2.19
N GLU A 130 -21.83 7.05 -2.98
CA GLU A 130 -21.81 8.44 -2.51
C GLU A 130 -23.16 8.90 -1.93
N THR A 131 -24.27 8.23 -2.29
CA THR A 131 -25.60 8.51 -1.75
C THR A 131 -25.90 7.78 -0.44
N GLY A 132 -24.98 6.88 -0.04
CA GLY A 132 -25.13 6.03 1.15
C GLY A 132 -25.84 4.70 0.88
N GLN A 133 -26.21 4.39 -0.37
CA GLN A 133 -26.81 3.11 -0.72
C GLN A 133 -25.78 2.00 -0.65
N VAL A 134 -26.10 0.93 0.07
CA VAL A 134 -25.25 -0.27 0.19
C VAL A 134 -25.79 -1.35 -0.74
N ARG A 135 -24.88 -1.98 -1.47
CA ARG A 135 -25.15 -3.17 -2.28
C ARG A 135 -24.10 -4.23 -1.96
N SER A 136 -24.48 -5.49 -2.03
CA SER A 136 -23.60 -6.63 -1.72
C SER A 136 -23.65 -7.65 -2.83
N TRP A 137 -22.51 -8.34 -2.98
CA TRP A 137 -22.33 -9.41 -3.94
C TRP A 137 -21.41 -10.49 -3.34
N THR A 138 -21.59 -11.74 -3.77
CA THR A 138 -20.82 -12.89 -3.29
C THR A 138 -19.87 -13.38 -4.39
N PRO A 139 -18.55 -13.14 -4.27
CA PRO A 139 -17.50 -13.70 -5.13
C PRO A 139 -17.40 -15.22 -5.05
N PRO A 140 -16.70 -15.86 -6.02
CA PRO A 140 -16.51 -17.31 -6.05
C PRO A 140 -15.78 -17.87 -4.81
N SER A 141 -14.87 -17.10 -4.22
CA SER A 141 -14.15 -17.45 -2.98
C SER A 141 -13.93 -16.22 -2.09
N SER A 142 -13.27 -16.41 -0.94
CA SER A 142 -12.93 -15.30 -0.03
C SER A 142 -12.09 -14.23 -0.73
N VAL A 143 -12.37 -12.98 -0.41
CA VAL A 143 -11.73 -11.79 -0.96
C VAL A 143 -10.63 -11.33 -0.02
N ARG A 144 -9.48 -10.98 -0.58
CA ARG A 144 -8.32 -10.52 0.20
C ARG A 144 -7.89 -9.10 -0.17
N GLY A 145 -8.29 -8.61 -1.35
CA GLY A 145 -7.98 -7.25 -1.81
C GLY A 145 -9.15 -6.62 -2.54
N LEU A 146 -9.36 -5.34 -2.30
CA LEU A 146 -10.36 -4.50 -2.94
C LEU A 146 -9.71 -3.24 -3.49
N ALA A 147 -10.11 -2.79 -4.66
CA ALA A 147 -9.70 -1.51 -5.21
C ALA A 147 -10.80 -0.89 -6.08
N PHE A 148 -11.08 0.40 -5.89
CA PHE A 148 -11.91 1.13 -6.85
C PHE A 148 -11.10 1.54 -8.06
N GLN A 149 -11.68 1.41 -9.25
CA GLN A 149 -11.10 1.99 -10.45
C GLN A 149 -11.11 3.52 -10.34
N PRO A 150 -10.05 4.24 -10.80
CA PRO A 150 -9.96 5.69 -10.67
C PRO A 150 -11.14 6.45 -11.31
N LYS A 151 -11.72 5.89 -12.37
CA LYS A 151 -12.88 6.49 -13.07
C LYS A 151 -14.06 5.51 -13.07
N GLY A 152 -15.27 6.04 -12.94
CA GLY A 152 -16.50 5.24 -12.85
C GLY A 152 -16.65 4.57 -11.47
N PHE A 153 -17.78 3.91 -11.19
CA PHE A 153 -18.03 3.18 -9.93
C PHE A 153 -17.87 1.68 -10.18
N ARG A 154 -16.61 1.25 -10.34
CA ARG A 154 -16.22 -0.13 -10.60
C ARG A 154 -15.22 -0.58 -9.54
N LEU A 155 -15.49 -1.73 -8.93
CA LEU A 155 -14.69 -2.32 -7.86
C LEU A 155 -14.02 -3.60 -8.34
N ALA A 156 -12.72 -3.71 -8.14
CA ALA A 156 -11.99 -4.98 -8.27
C ALA A 156 -12.02 -5.71 -6.93
N ALA A 157 -12.33 -7.00 -6.94
CA ALA A 157 -12.28 -7.88 -5.78
C ALA A 157 -11.42 -9.10 -6.15
N THR A 158 -10.29 -9.28 -5.46
CA THR A 158 -9.39 -10.42 -5.67
C THR A 158 -9.97 -11.67 -5.00
N HIS A 159 -9.76 -12.81 -5.64
CA HIS A 159 -10.16 -14.11 -5.10
C HIS A 159 -9.25 -15.21 -5.63
N TYR A 160 -9.51 -16.46 -5.28
CA TYR A 160 -8.80 -17.59 -5.87
C TYR A 160 -9.15 -17.71 -7.35
N ASN A 161 -8.13 -17.85 -8.20
CA ASN A 161 -8.17 -17.94 -9.67
C ASN A 161 -8.61 -16.65 -10.39
N GLY A 162 -8.44 -15.47 -9.78
CA GLY A 162 -8.63 -14.23 -10.53
C GLY A 162 -9.14 -13.03 -9.75
N VAL A 163 -9.72 -12.12 -10.50
CA VAL A 163 -10.32 -10.88 -10.01
C VAL A 163 -11.69 -10.70 -10.65
N SER A 164 -12.67 -10.37 -9.86
CA SER A 164 -13.97 -9.91 -10.37
C SER A 164 -14.04 -8.40 -10.38
N LEU A 165 -14.47 -7.86 -11.51
CA LEU A 165 -14.71 -6.43 -11.71
C LEU A 165 -16.23 -6.20 -11.61
N TRP A 166 -16.66 -5.67 -10.49
CA TRP A 166 -18.06 -5.45 -10.16
C TRP A 166 -18.46 -3.99 -10.32
N PHE A 167 -19.64 -3.77 -10.92
CA PHE A 167 -20.31 -2.47 -10.99
C PHE A 167 -21.49 -2.44 -10.03
N PRO A 168 -21.33 -1.94 -8.78
CA PRO A 168 -22.39 -2.03 -7.76
C PRO A 168 -23.72 -1.36 -8.15
N LYS A 169 -23.70 -0.37 -9.04
CA LYS A 169 -24.90 0.33 -9.52
C LYS A 169 -25.62 -0.40 -10.66
N LEU A 170 -25.07 -1.50 -11.18
CA LEU A 170 -25.66 -2.26 -12.27
C LEU A 170 -26.09 -3.65 -11.77
N GLU A 171 -27.18 -4.18 -12.33
CA GLU A 171 -27.65 -5.54 -12.06
C GLU A 171 -26.89 -6.61 -12.86
N ALA A 172 -25.97 -6.18 -13.75
CA ALA A 172 -25.15 -7.09 -14.55
C ALA A 172 -24.17 -7.89 -13.68
N PRO A 173 -23.89 -9.16 -14.03
CA PRO A 173 -22.89 -9.95 -13.34
C PRO A 173 -21.51 -9.31 -13.49
N PRO A 174 -20.61 -9.47 -12.48
CA PRO A 174 -19.25 -8.99 -12.58
C PRO A 174 -18.48 -9.63 -13.74
N GLN A 175 -17.61 -8.86 -14.37
CA GLN A 175 -16.64 -9.39 -15.32
C GLN A 175 -15.53 -10.10 -14.55
N THR A 176 -15.22 -11.34 -14.90
CA THR A 176 -14.09 -12.06 -14.29
C THR A 176 -12.84 -11.94 -15.18
N LEU A 177 -11.73 -11.58 -14.56
CA LEU A 177 -10.39 -11.63 -15.12
C LEU A 177 -9.71 -12.87 -14.53
N GLU A 178 -9.61 -13.94 -15.33
CA GLU A 178 -9.14 -15.24 -14.86
C GLU A 178 -7.62 -15.33 -14.88
N TRP A 179 -7.05 -15.85 -13.81
CA TRP A 179 -5.67 -16.31 -13.72
C TRP A 179 -5.50 -17.23 -12.52
N LYS A 180 -4.90 -18.40 -12.74
CA LYS A 180 -4.72 -19.44 -11.71
C LYS A 180 -3.84 -18.96 -10.56
N GLY A 181 -4.28 -19.20 -9.33
CA GLY A 181 -3.58 -18.92 -8.09
C GLY A 181 -4.37 -18.04 -7.12
N ALA A 182 -3.80 -17.75 -5.97
CA ALA A 182 -4.43 -16.93 -4.94
C ALA A 182 -4.00 -15.46 -5.10
N HIS A 183 -4.94 -14.63 -5.55
CA HIS A 183 -4.74 -13.19 -5.64
C HIS A 183 -5.02 -12.53 -4.29
N LEU A 184 -4.09 -11.68 -3.84
CA LEU A 184 -4.13 -11.03 -2.52
C LEU A 184 -4.59 -9.57 -2.64
N ASP A 185 -3.66 -8.65 -2.85
CA ASP A 185 -3.99 -7.24 -3.01
C ASP A 185 -4.30 -6.88 -4.46
N ALA A 186 -4.99 -5.78 -4.68
CA ALA A 186 -5.26 -5.22 -6.00
C ALA A 186 -4.96 -3.72 -6.04
N THR A 187 -4.41 -3.26 -7.17
CA THR A 187 -4.21 -1.83 -7.44
C THR A 187 -4.46 -1.52 -8.90
N PHE A 188 -5.17 -0.43 -9.18
CA PHE A 188 -5.28 0.11 -10.53
C PHE A 188 -4.15 1.09 -10.80
N SER A 189 -3.69 1.15 -12.06
CA SER A 189 -2.86 2.27 -12.48
C SER A 189 -3.64 3.59 -12.34
N PRO A 190 -2.99 4.73 -12.03
CA PRO A 190 -3.66 6.02 -11.85
C PRO A 190 -4.52 6.46 -13.03
N ASP A 191 -4.16 6.07 -14.24
CA ASP A 191 -4.93 6.32 -15.47
C ASP A 191 -6.07 5.31 -15.71
N GLY A 192 -6.13 4.24 -14.92
CA GLY A 192 -7.13 3.17 -14.99
C GLY A 192 -6.97 2.19 -16.15
N ARG A 193 -5.81 2.19 -16.85
CA ARG A 193 -5.55 1.26 -17.96
C ARG A 193 -5.22 -0.16 -17.52
N PHE A 194 -4.61 -0.29 -16.35
CA PHE A 194 -4.11 -1.57 -15.83
C PHE A 194 -4.67 -1.86 -14.46
N LEU A 195 -4.88 -3.13 -14.19
CA LEU A 195 -5.09 -3.69 -12.85
C LEU A 195 -3.93 -4.64 -12.55
N VAL A 196 -3.32 -4.52 -11.39
CA VAL A 196 -2.24 -5.38 -10.92
C VAL A 196 -2.62 -5.98 -9.57
N THR A 197 -2.31 -7.25 -9.37
CA THR A 197 -2.51 -7.97 -8.12
C THR A 197 -1.20 -8.58 -7.63
N SER A 198 -1.02 -8.61 -6.31
CA SER A 198 -0.04 -9.48 -5.68
C SER A 198 -0.62 -10.90 -5.54
N MET A 199 0.26 -11.90 -5.54
CA MET A 199 -0.13 -13.30 -5.47
C MET A 199 0.59 -14.04 -4.33
N GLN A 200 -0.07 -15.07 -3.81
CA GLN A 200 0.50 -15.98 -2.82
C GLN A 200 1.76 -16.69 -3.36
N GLU A 201 1.86 -16.88 -4.66
CA GLU A 201 2.90 -17.58 -5.38
C GLU A 201 4.16 -16.72 -5.66
N ASN A 202 4.42 -15.69 -4.85
CA ASN A 202 5.57 -14.80 -4.99
C ASN A 202 5.69 -14.19 -6.40
N ALA A 203 4.58 -13.74 -6.95
CA ALA A 203 4.51 -13.09 -8.25
C ALA A 203 3.51 -11.94 -8.21
N LEU A 204 3.57 -11.07 -9.19
CA LEU A 204 2.49 -10.16 -9.53
C LEU A 204 1.84 -10.64 -10.82
N HIS A 205 0.54 -10.45 -10.89
CA HIS A 205 -0.22 -10.63 -12.11
C HIS A 205 -1.01 -9.36 -12.43
N GLY A 206 -1.21 -9.07 -13.69
CA GLY A 206 -1.97 -7.89 -14.08
C GLY A 206 -2.72 -8.09 -15.38
N TRP A 207 -3.62 -7.15 -15.66
CA TRP A 207 -4.41 -7.11 -16.88
C TRP A 207 -4.43 -5.70 -17.46
N ARG A 208 -4.30 -5.61 -18.78
CA ARG A 208 -4.70 -4.42 -19.52
C ARG A 208 -6.21 -4.46 -19.68
N LEU A 209 -6.90 -3.45 -19.16
CA LEU A 209 -8.36 -3.50 -19.04
C LEU A 209 -9.12 -3.32 -20.38
N ALA A 210 -8.45 -2.75 -21.40
CA ALA A 210 -9.06 -2.51 -22.70
C ALA A 210 -9.42 -3.80 -23.45
N ASP A 211 -8.63 -4.89 -23.25
CA ASP A 211 -8.77 -6.16 -23.96
C ASP A 211 -8.55 -7.38 -23.06
N SER A 212 -8.46 -7.17 -21.76
CA SER A 212 -8.20 -8.21 -20.74
C SER A 212 -6.89 -8.98 -20.96
N ARG A 213 -5.96 -8.43 -21.74
CA ARG A 213 -4.66 -9.06 -21.95
C ARG A 213 -3.88 -9.09 -20.64
N ASN A 214 -3.50 -10.29 -20.23
CA ASN A 214 -2.77 -10.50 -18.99
C ASN A 214 -1.26 -10.25 -19.13
N MET A 215 -0.61 -10.01 -18.00
CA MET A 215 0.82 -9.82 -17.86
C MET A 215 1.29 -10.47 -16.55
N ARG A 216 2.48 -11.05 -16.56
CA ARG A 216 3.06 -11.69 -15.39
C ARG A 216 4.42 -11.08 -15.06
N MET A 217 4.61 -10.72 -13.81
CA MET A 217 5.84 -10.17 -13.25
C MET A 217 6.35 -11.14 -12.19
N THR A 218 7.49 -11.76 -12.43
CA THR A 218 8.06 -12.85 -11.62
C THR A 218 9.49 -12.55 -11.20
N GLY A 219 10.09 -13.44 -10.41
CA GLY A 219 11.47 -13.30 -9.93
C GLY A 219 11.56 -12.88 -8.46
N TYR A 220 10.42 -12.80 -7.77
CA TYR A 220 10.41 -12.42 -6.36
C TYR A 220 10.79 -13.61 -5.47
N PRO A 221 11.78 -13.46 -4.56
CA PRO A 221 12.12 -14.47 -3.57
C PRO A 221 11.09 -14.58 -2.44
N GLY A 222 10.22 -13.58 -2.29
CA GLY A 222 9.17 -13.55 -1.28
C GLY A 222 7.90 -12.87 -1.75
N LYS A 223 6.86 -12.88 -0.89
CA LYS A 223 5.57 -12.25 -1.19
C LYS A 223 5.71 -10.74 -1.30
N THR A 224 5.13 -10.16 -2.33
CA THR A 224 4.94 -8.73 -2.46
C THR A 224 3.77 -8.29 -1.58
N ARG A 225 4.03 -7.43 -0.59
CA ARG A 225 3.04 -6.91 0.36
C ARG A 225 2.85 -5.40 0.27
N SER A 226 3.61 -4.74 -0.59
CA SER A 226 3.55 -3.30 -0.78
C SER A 226 3.68 -2.97 -2.25
N LEU A 227 2.76 -2.18 -2.73
CA LEU A 227 2.61 -1.72 -4.11
C LEU A 227 2.43 -0.20 -4.08
N SER A 228 3.20 0.54 -4.85
CA SER A 228 3.08 1.99 -4.93
C SER A 228 3.30 2.48 -6.35
N TRP A 229 2.33 3.22 -6.87
CA TRP A 229 2.43 3.86 -8.18
C TRP A 229 3.17 5.20 -8.10
N SER A 230 3.98 5.51 -9.10
CA SER A 230 4.51 6.86 -9.27
C SER A 230 3.39 7.85 -9.59
N HIS A 231 3.60 9.13 -9.26
CA HIS A 231 2.61 10.19 -9.45
C HIS A 231 2.16 10.36 -10.91
N ASP A 232 3.02 10.01 -11.87
CA ASP A 232 2.73 10.06 -13.31
C ASP A 232 2.15 8.74 -13.86
N GLY A 233 2.00 7.71 -13.00
CA GLY A 233 1.54 6.37 -13.36
C GLY A 233 2.47 5.59 -14.28
N ALA A 234 3.68 6.09 -14.53
CA ALA A 234 4.65 5.45 -15.42
C ALA A 234 5.39 4.27 -14.79
N TRP A 235 5.37 4.16 -13.45
CA TRP A 235 6.10 3.16 -12.69
C TRP A 235 5.28 2.58 -11.54
N LEU A 236 5.48 1.28 -11.27
CA LEU A 236 4.95 0.59 -10.10
C LEU A 236 6.12 0.04 -9.28
N ALA A 237 6.35 0.58 -8.10
CA ALA A 237 7.31 0.05 -7.13
C ALA A 237 6.66 -1.05 -6.29
N THR A 238 7.45 -2.09 -5.99
CA THR A 238 6.97 -3.28 -5.28
C THR A 238 8.02 -3.78 -4.29
N SER A 239 7.57 -4.38 -3.18
CA SER A 239 8.38 -5.06 -2.18
C SER A 239 8.53 -6.56 -2.48
N GLY A 240 9.22 -7.30 -1.60
CA GLY A 240 9.28 -8.77 -1.64
C GLY A 240 10.60 -9.33 -2.15
N ALA A 241 11.55 -8.47 -2.56
CA ALA A 241 12.93 -8.80 -2.93
C ALA A 241 13.93 -8.09 -2.01
N ASP A 242 15.19 -8.23 -2.25
CA ASP A 242 16.33 -7.51 -1.62
C ASP A 242 16.50 -6.09 -2.17
N ALA A 243 15.66 -5.71 -3.12
CA ALA A 243 15.54 -4.37 -3.69
C ALA A 243 14.07 -3.98 -3.85
N ALA A 244 13.78 -2.69 -3.96
CA ALA A 244 12.51 -2.25 -4.51
C ALA A 244 12.50 -2.51 -6.01
N VAL A 245 11.60 -3.40 -6.47
CA VAL A 245 11.46 -3.76 -7.88
C VAL A 245 10.46 -2.79 -8.52
N VAL A 246 10.91 -2.01 -9.53
CA VAL A 246 10.15 -0.92 -10.13
C VAL A 246 9.84 -1.23 -11.58
N TRP A 247 8.58 -1.56 -11.85
CA TRP A 247 8.08 -1.98 -13.17
C TRP A 247 7.64 -0.80 -14.03
N PRO A 248 8.01 -0.75 -15.35
CA PRO A 248 7.61 0.31 -16.27
C PRO A 248 6.19 0.09 -16.81
N PHE A 249 5.30 1.06 -16.65
CA PHE A 249 3.92 1.04 -17.13
C PHE A 249 3.56 2.18 -18.10
N LYS A 250 4.54 3.00 -18.52
CA LYS A 250 4.30 4.14 -19.41
C LYS A 250 3.65 3.75 -20.74
N ASP A 251 4.12 2.63 -21.33
CA ASP A 251 3.66 2.21 -22.66
C ASP A 251 2.31 1.49 -22.62
N LYS A 252 1.68 1.38 -23.79
CA LYS A 252 0.37 0.72 -23.95
C LYS A 252 0.32 -0.73 -23.50
N ASP A 253 1.46 -1.43 -23.57
CA ASP A 253 1.58 -2.84 -23.18
C ASP A 253 2.11 -3.04 -21.74
N GLY A 254 2.28 -1.93 -21.00
CA GLY A 254 2.79 -1.98 -19.63
C GLY A 254 4.21 -2.55 -19.54
N PRO A 255 4.48 -3.45 -18.58
CA PRO A 255 5.82 -4.01 -18.34
C PRO A 255 6.20 -5.13 -19.31
N MET A 256 5.31 -5.55 -20.22
CA MET A 256 5.54 -6.71 -21.08
C MET A 256 6.77 -6.55 -21.97
N GLY A 257 7.69 -7.53 -21.89
CA GLY A 257 8.95 -7.52 -22.66
C GLY A 257 9.99 -6.52 -22.16
N LYS A 258 9.82 -5.97 -20.94
CA LYS A 258 10.74 -5.01 -20.34
C LYS A 258 11.26 -5.54 -19.02
N ALA A 259 12.52 -5.20 -18.71
CA ALA A 259 13.10 -5.45 -17.39
C ALA A 259 12.62 -4.40 -16.40
N PRO A 260 12.37 -4.77 -15.13
CA PRO A 260 12.19 -3.80 -14.06
C PRO A 260 13.53 -3.12 -13.72
N ARG A 261 13.45 -2.04 -12.95
CA ARG A 261 14.60 -1.46 -12.25
C ARG A 261 14.64 -2.00 -10.83
N GLU A 262 15.84 -2.24 -10.34
CA GLU A 262 16.09 -2.57 -8.95
C GLU A 262 16.70 -1.35 -8.25
N CYS A 263 16.07 -0.90 -7.18
CA CYS A 263 16.47 0.27 -6.41
C CYS A 263 16.76 -0.10 -4.97
N GLY A 264 17.85 0.44 -4.42
CA GLY A 264 18.22 0.24 -3.03
C GLY A 264 18.53 -1.23 -2.70
N VAL A 265 19.39 -1.88 -3.49
CA VAL A 265 19.77 -3.30 -3.25
C VAL A 265 20.51 -3.43 -1.90
N ARG A 266 20.04 -4.32 -1.02
CA ARG A 266 20.59 -4.61 0.31
C ARG A 266 20.42 -6.09 0.63
N ASP A 267 21.13 -6.58 1.65
CA ASP A 267 20.96 -7.95 2.14
C ASP A 267 19.58 -8.16 2.80
N ALA A 268 19.03 -7.10 3.42
CA ALA A 268 17.71 -7.13 4.03
C ALA A 268 16.61 -7.00 2.98
N ARG A 269 15.53 -7.77 3.15
CA ARG A 269 14.37 -7.73 2.26
C ARG A 269 13.61 -6.42 2.38
N VAL A 270 13.17 -5.87 1.25
CA VAL A 270 12.24 -4.75 1.21
C VAL A 270 10.85 -5.20 1.68
N THR A 271 10.32 -4.52 2.68
CA THR A 271 9.00 -4.76 3.28
C THR A 271 7.97 -3.75 2.82
N ARG A 272 8.36 -2.48 2.65
CA ARG A 272 7.48 -1.38 2.24
C ARG A 272 8.13 -0.51 1.18
N VAL A 273 7.28 -0.01 0.28
CA VAL A 273 7.64 1.00 -0.71
C VAL A 273 6.57 2.09 -0.76
N ALA A 274 7.00 3.34 -0.94
CA ALA A 274 6.09 4.48 -1.11
C ALA A 274 6.68 5.48 -2.09
N PHE A 275 6.06 5.68 -3.26
CA PHE A 275 6.45 6.73 -4.17
C PHE A 275 6.12 8.10 -3.61
N HIS A 276 7.04 9.02 -3.79
CA HIS A 276 6.80 10.43 -3.51
C HIS A 276 5.68 10.98 -4.43
N PRO A 277 4.72 11.79 -3.90
CA PRO A 277 3.52 12.18 -4.65
C PRO A 277 3.77 13.16 -5.81
N ARG A 278 4.96 13.73 -5.94
CA ARG A 278 5.29 14.74 -6.97
C ARG A 278 6.63 14.53 -7.65
N ALA A 279 7.44 13.55 -7.25
CA ALA A 279 8.77 13.30 -7.80
C ALA A 279 8.99 11.80 -8.03
N LEU A 280 9.88 11.44 -8.96
CA LEU A 280 10.28 10.06 -9.19
C LEU A 280 11.31 9.62 -8.15
N VAL A 281 10.91 9.66 -6.88
CA VAL A 281 11.66 9.21 -5.71
C VAL A 281 10.80 8.16 -5.00
N VAL A 282 11.40 7.06 -4.60
CA VAL A 282 10.73 6.01 -3.82
C VAL A 282 11.35 5.91 -2.43
N ALA A 283 10.51 5.93 -1.40
CA ALA A 283 10.89 5.54 -0.05
C ALA A 283 10.84 4.02 0.05
N ILE A 284 11.91 3.42 0.56
CA ILE A 284 12.11 1.97 0.64
C ILE A 284 12.38 1.62 2.10
N GLY A 285 11.51 0.81 2.69
CA GLY A 285 11.65 0.28 4.05
C GLY A 285 12.00 -1.20 4.02
N TYR A 286 12.93 -1.60 4.89
CA TYR A 286 13.50 -2.94 4.93
C TYR A 286 13.13 -3.71 6.20
N ALA A 287 13.36 -5.02 6.16
CA ALA A 287 13.10 -5.94 7.27
C ALA A 287 14.00 -5.72 8.50
N ASP A 288 15.12 -5.05 8.34
CA ASP A 288 16.04 -4.67 9.43
C ASP A 288 15.79 -3.26 9.99
N GLY A 289 14.76 -2.56 9.49
CA GLY A 289 14.40 -1.21 9.91
C GLY A 289 15.12 -0.09 9.16
N LEU A 290 15.98 -0.39 8.20
CA LEU A 290 16.58 0.61 7.30
C LEU A 290 15.48 1.30 6.49
N VAL A 291 15.62 2.61 6.27
CA VAL A 291 14.79 3.37 5.31
C VAL A 291 15.69 4.21 4.41
N LEU A 292 15.51 4.07 3.11
CA LEU A 292 16.20 4.85 2.07
C LEU A 292 15.19 5.63 1.23
N LEU A 293 15.61 6.77 0.70
CA LEU A 293 15.00 7.40 -0.48
C LEU A 293 15.90 7.12 -1.69
N THR A 294 15.31 6.64 -2.77
CA THR A 294 16.04 6.39 -4.01
C THR A 294 15.39 7.16 -5.16
N ARG A 295 16.21 7.95 -5.87
CA ARG A 295 15.76 8.70 -7.06
C ARG A 295 15.86 7.82 -8.30
N LEU A 296 14.76 7.67 -9.03
CA LEU A 296 14.72 6.78 -10.21
C LEU A 296 15.65 7.21 -11.35
N ALA A 297 15.94 8.49 -11.50
CA ALA A 297 16.69 9.02 -12.65
C ALA A 297 18.13 8.46 -12.70
N ASP A 298 18.80 8.38 -11.55
CA ASP A 298 20.22 8.08 -11.44
C ASP A 298 20.54 7.07 -10.30
N ALA A 299 19.51 6.50 -9.68
CA ALA A 299 19.63 5.59 -8.54
C ALA A 299 20.34 6.20 -7.31
N ALA A 300 20.44 7.54 -7.22
CA ALA A 300 20.99 8.21 -6.06
C ALA A 300 20.20 7.89 -4.80
N GLU A 301 20.90 7.56 -3.72
CA GLU A 301 20.30 7.12 -2.45
C GLU A 301 20.54 8.14 -1.34
N ILE A 302 19.55 8.31 -0.49
CA ILE A 302 19.59 9.15 0.71
C ILE A 302 19.18 8.28 1.90
N LEU A 303 20.00 8.24 2.94
CA LEU A 303 19.71 7.54 4.18
C LEU A 303 18.70 8.36 5.01
N VAL A 304 17.57 7.74 5.36
CA VAL A 304 16.54 8.32 6.25
C VAL A 304 16.61 7.72 7.65
N ARG A 305 16.68 6.40 7.76
CA ARG A 305 16.76 5.70 9.05
C ARG A 305 17.81 4.59 8.97
N ARG A 306 18.65 4.52 9.99
CA ARG A 306 19.61 3.42 10.13
C ARG A 306 18.90 2.11 10.47
N PRO A 307 19.51 0.93 10.17
CA PRO A 307 18.97 -0.35 10.63
C PRO A 307 18.76 -0.39 12.15
N GLY A 308 17.79 -1.17 12.59
CA GLY A 308 17.37 -1.38 13.98
C GLY A 308 15.86 -1.38 14.16
N GLY A 309 15.36 -1.80 15.31
CA GLY A 309 13.94 -1.80 15.67
C GLY A 309 13.05 -2.77 14.88
N GLY A 310 13.61 -3.67 14.05
CA GLY A 310 12.84 -4.65 13.28
C GLY A 310 12.24 -4.10 11.97
N PRO A 311 11.33 -4.87 11.33
CA PRO A 311 10.81 -4.54 10.01
C PRO A 311 10.05 -3.22 9.94
N VAL A 312 10.30 -2.46 8.87
CA VAL A 312 9.43 -1.33 8.52
C VAL A 312 8.09 -1.89 8.07
N SER A 313 7.03 -1.57 8.80
CA SER A 313 5.68 -2.06 8.59
C SER A 313 4.75 -1.04 7.95
N ALA A 314 5.11 0.24 7.97
CA ALA A 314 4.30 1.32 7.42
C ALA A 314 5.17 2.47 6.87
N LEU A 315 4.81 3.00 5.69
CA LEU A 315 5.43 4.17 5.06
C LEU A 315 4.34 5.01 4.38
N ALA A 316 4.33 6.31 4.63
CA ALA A 316 3.45 7.24 3.92
C ALA A 316 4.08 8.61 3.72
N TRP A 317 3.87 9.18 2.54
CA TRP A 317 4.13 10.59 2.25
C TRP A 317 2.88 11.43 2.52
N ASN A 318 3.06 12.66 2.96
CA ASN A 318 1.95 13.63 2.94
C ASN A 318 1.68 14.12 1.51
N GLY A 319 0.55 14.77 1.27
CA GLY A 319 0.08 15.12 -0.08
C GLY A 319 1.00 16.04 -0.91
N ASN A 320 1.86 16.83 -0.25
CA ASN A 320 2.84 17.68 -0.94
C ASN A 320 4.24 17.03 -1.06
N GLY A 321 4.48 15.90 -0.39
CA GLY A 321 5.76 15.18 -0.38
C GLY A 321 6.82 15.78 0.56
N ALA A 322 6.49 16.76 1.37
CA ALA A 322 7.44 17.38 2.28
C ALA A 322 7.68 16.55 3.55
N ARG A 323 6.83 15.56 3.83
CA ARG A 323 6.88 14.76 5.06
C ARG A 323 6.75 13.27 4.77
N LEU A 324 7.57 12.46 5.45
CA LEU A 324 7.50 10.99 5.40
C LEU A 324 7.27 10.43 6.81
N LEU A 325 6.18 9.70 6.99
CA LEU A 325 5.85 8.97 8.20
C LEU A 325 6.29 7.51 8.06
N ILE A 326 6.96 6.99 9.08
CA ILE A 326 7.53 5.65 9.15
C ILE A 326 6.97 4.96 10.38
N GLY A 327 6.56 3.71 10.25
CA GLY A 327 6.20 2.83 11.36
C GLY A 327 6.88 1.47 11.25
N LEU A 328 7.19 0.87 12.38
CA LEU A 328 7.85 -0.42 12.51
C LEU A 328 6.94 -1.43 13.22
N GLU A 329 7.24 -2.73 13.03
CA GLU A 329 6.56 -3.82 13.76
C GLU A 329 6.84 -3.77 15.27
N SER A 330 7.97 -3.18 15.69
CA SER A 330 8.33 -3.01 17.11
C SER A 330 7.46 -2.00 17.88
N GLY A 331 6.72 -1.14 17.18
CA GLY A 331 6.06 0.02 17.78
C GLY A 331 6.92 1.29 17.76
N GLU A 332 8.15 1.23 17.23
CA GLU A 332 8.89 2.45 16.91
C GLU A 332 8.30 3.14 15.69
N ALA A 333 8.33 4.45 15.69
CA ALA A 333 7.92 5.27 14.56
C ALA A 333 8.87 6.45 14.34
N GLY A 334 8.74 7.12 13.21
CA GLY A 334 9.52 8.31 12.92
C GLY A 334 8.82 9.20 11.91
N LEU A 335 8.96 10.50 12.09
CA LEU A 335 8.48 11.51 11.16
C LEU A 335 9.65 12.34 10.64
N LEU A 336 9.81 12.33 9.32
CA LEU A 336 10.82 13.11 8.61
C LEU A 336 10.17 14.33 7.96
N ASP A 337 10.72 15.48 8.23
CA ASP A 337 10.43 16.72 7.50
C ASP A 337 11.57 16.99 6.50
N LEU A 338 11.25 17.03 5.21
CA LEU A 338 12.23 17.37 4.17
C LEU A 338 12.56 18.86 4.20
N PRO A 339 13.81 19.24 3.88
CA PRO A 339 14.13 20.65 3.67
C PRO A 339 13.34 21.19 2.48
N GLY A 340 12.76 22.39 2.64
CA GLY A 340 12.08 23.09 1.56
C GLY A 340 13.04 23.53 0.46
#